data_1a71f37ce00278e77374fcb0d6170baa
#
_entry.id   1a71f37ce00278e77374fcb0d6170baa
#
_cell.length_a   1.000
_cell.length_b   1.000
_cell.length_c   1.000
_cell.angle_alpha   90.00
_cell.angle_beta   90.00
_cell.angle_gamma   90.00
#
_symmetry.space_group_name_H-M   'P 1'
#
loop_
_entity.id
_entity.type
_entity.pdbx_description
1 polymer ?
#
loop_
_entity_poly.entity_id
_entity_poly.type
_entity_poly.pdbx_seq_one_letter_code
_entity_poly.pdbx_strand_id
1 'polypeptide(L)'
;LIGGGGHRTGKKGGNWQELREFARRYYPDSKVTFSWAAQDCMSLDGVPYIGHYSKNMPGCFVASGYNKWGMTSSMTAAMILADMITEKGSSYAKVFDPSRSMIKPQLFINGWEAAANLMIPAKKRCPHMGCSLKWNETEHSWDCPCHGSRFTEGGKVLDNPANGDLKK
;
A
#
# COMPACT_ATOMS: atom_id res chain seq x y z
N LEU A 1 7.89 -18.24 8.30
CA LEU A 1 7.05 -17.31 7.54
C LEU A 1 7.52 -17.28 6.10
N ILE A 2 6.61 -17.48 5.15
CA ILE A 2 6.87 -17.39 3.72
C ILE A 2 5.96 -16.31 3.16
N GLY A 3 6.51 -15.36 2.40
CA GLY A 3 5.77 -14.27 1.79
C GLY A 3 6.12 -14.11 0.31
N GLY A 4 5.15 -13.68 -0.49
CA GLY A 4 5.32 -13.47 -1.93
C GLY A 4 3.99 -13.21 -2.63
N GLY A 5 3.97 -13.31 -3.96
CA GLY A 5 2.76 -13.11 -4.77
C GLY A 5 2.23 -11.67 -4.74
N GLY A 6 3.10 -10.69 -4.41
CA GLY A 6 2.68 -9.30 -4.31
C GLY A 6 2.10 -8.76 -5.62
N HIS A 7 0.92 -8.13 -5.55
CA HIS A 7 0.24 -7.53 -6.69
C HIS A 7 -0.50 -6.27 -6.25
N ARG A 8 -0.93 -5.47 -7.21
CA ARG A 8 -1.74 -4.28 -6.91
C ARG A 8 -3.16 -4.67 -6.51
N THR A 9 -3.67 -4.10 -5.43
CA THR A 9 -5.04 -4.32 -4.96
C THR A 9 -6.06 -4.08 -6.08
N GLY A 10 -7.03 -4.98 -6.21
CA GLY A 10 -8.04 -4.95 -7.27
C GLY A 10 -7.55 -5.39 -8.67
N LYS A 11 -6.32 -5.85 -8.79
CA LYS A 11 -5.80 -6.52 -9.99
C LYS A 11 -5.69 -8.03 -9.76
N LYS A 12 -5.52 -8.81 -10.83
CA LYS A 12 -5.30 -10.26 -10.73
C LYS A 12 -3.95 -10.53 -10.06
N GLY A 13 -3.92 -11.51 -9.15
CA GLY A 13 -2.72 -11.91 -8.40
C GLY A 13 -3.09 -12.45 -7.02
N GLY A 14 -2.10 -12.63 -6.14
CA GLY A 14 -2.31 -13.09 -4.77
C GLY A 14 -2.70 -14.57 -4.65
N ASN A 15 -2.27 -15.39 -5.58
CA ASN A 15 -2.54 -16.81 -5.55
C ASN A 15 -1.71 -17.50 -4.45
N TRP A 16 -2.37 -18.07 -3.47
CA TRP A 16 -1.72 -18.86 -2.41
C TRP A 16 -1.02 -20.12 -2.91
N GLN A 17 -1.37 -20.59 -4.10
CA GLN A 17 -0.85 -21.84 -4.63
C GLN A 17 0.65 -21.79 -4.84
N GLU A 18 1.18 -20.72 -5.42
CA GLU A 18 2.62 -20.54 -5.65
C GLU A 18 3.42 -20.62 -4.34
N LEU A 19 2.91 -19.96 -3.29
CA LEU A 19 3.56 -20.00 -1.97
C LEU A 19 3.49 -21.38 -1.33
N ARG A 20 2.38 -22.09 -1.51
CA ARG A 20 2.23 -23.48 -1.02
C ARG A 20 3.14 -24.45 -1.77
N GLU A 21 3.29 -24.28 -3.08
CA GLU A 21 4.21 -25.08 -3.90
C GLU A 21 5.66 -24.82 -3.51
N PHE A 22 6.03 -23.55 -3.32
CA PHE A 22 7.34 -23.18 -2.79
C PHE A 22 7.59 -23.82 -1.43
N ALA A 23 6.63 -23.75 -0.50
CA ALA A 23 6.74 -24.36 0.82
C ALA A 23 6.96 -25.88 0.71
N ARG A 24 6.15 -26.58 -0.08
CA ARG A 24 6.30 -28.04 -0.28
C ARG A 24 7.65 -28.42 -0.86
N ARG A 25 8.18 -27.60 -1.77
CA ARG A 25 9.46 -27.87 -2.44
C ARG A 25 10.66 -27.72 -1.52
N TYR A 26 10.67 -26.66 -0.70
CA TYR A 26 11.85 -26.31 0.10
C TYR A 26 11.72 -26.65 1.58
N TYR A 27 10.50 -26.87 2.04
CA TYR A 27 10.18 -27.20 3.44
C TYR A 27 9.10 -28.29 3.49
N PRO A 28 9.42 -29.53 3.01
CA PRO A 28 8.43 -30.61 2.80
C PRO A 28 7.68 -31.01 4.08
N ASP A 29 8.33 -30.90 5.23
CA ASP A 29 7.75 -31.25 6.54
C ASP A 29 6.93 -30.11 7.16
N SER A 30 6.84 -28.94 6.48
CA SER A 30 6.10 -27.79 7.00
C SER A 30 4.59 -27.96 6.81
N LYS A 31 3.82 -27.41 7.76
CA LYS A 31 2.36 -27.35 7.67
C LYS A 31 1.92 -25.88 7.62
N VAL A 32 1.02 -25.57 6.69
CA VAL A 32 0.39 -24.25 6.64
C VAL A 32 -0.61 -24.16 7.80
N THR A 33 -0.34 -23.28 8.75
CA THR A 33 -1.22 -23.01 9.90
C THR A 33 -2.12 -21.80 9.65
N PHE A 34 -1.58 -20.75 9.04
CA PHE A 34 -2.29 -19.52 8.74
C PHE A 34 -1.89 -18.99 7.36
N SER A 35 -2.81 -18.26 6.72
CA SER A 35 -2.58 -17.53 5.49
C SER A 35 -3.32 -16.20 5.58
N TRP A 36 -2.66 -15.11 5.22
CA TRP A 36 -3.27 -13.78 5.20
C TRP A 36 -2.62 -12.90 4.13
N ALA A 37 -3.36 -11.90 3.66
CA ALA A 37 -2.82 -10.82 2.85
C ALA A 37 -2.52 -9.59 3.72
N ALA A 38 -1.48 -8.86 3.35
CA ALA A 38 -1.15 -7.58 3.93
C ALA A 38 -0.92 -6.57 2.82
N GLN A 39 -1.31 -5.31 3.06
CA GLN A 39 -1.14 -4.22 2.12
C GLN A 39 0.02 -3.33 2.53
N ASP A 40 0.75 -2.86 1.53
CA ASP A 40 1.84 -1.90 1.68
C ASP A 40 1.54 -0.63 0.89
N CYS A 41 1.86 0.53 1.48
CA CYS A 41 1.81 1.81 0.79
C CYS A 41 3.04 1.97 -0.10
N MET A 42 2.81 1.93 -1.43
CA MET A 42 3.85 2.12 -2.43
C MET A 42 3.94 3.59 -2.82
N SER A 43 5.12 4.19 -2.66
CA SER A 43 5.39 5.53 -3.19
C SER A 43 5.46 5.51 -4.72
N LEU A 44 5.22 6.66 -5.38
CA LEU A 44 5.21 6.73 -6.86
C LEU A 44 6.58 6.49 -7.50
N ASP A 45 7.65 6.73 -6.78
CA ASP A 45 9.03 6.61 -7.25
C ASP A 45 9.83 5.50 -6.57
N GLY A 46 9.18 4.70 -5.72
CA GLY A 46 9.82 3.62 -4.98
C GLY A 46 10.70 4.09 -3.81
N VAL A 47 10.73 5.39 -3.50
CA VAL A 47 11.52 5.96 -2.40
C VAL A 47 10.58 6.38 -1.27
N PRO A 48 10.84 6.02 0.01
CA PRO A 48 10.06 6.48 1.14
C PRO A 48 10.01 8.01 1.26
N TYR A 49 8.99 8.52 1.95
CA TYR A 49 8.87 9.91 2.35
C TYR A 49 9.32 10.06 3.79
N ILE A 50 10.43 10.78 4.04
CA ILE A 50 10.97 10.98 5.39
C ILE A 50 11.44 12.44 5.49
N GLY A 51 10.87 13.19 6.45
CA GLY A 51 11.23 14.59 6.65
C GLY A 51 10.12 15.45 7.19
N HIS A 52 10.19 16.76 6.97
CA HIS A 52 9.12 17.68 7.36
C HIS A 52 7.83 17.40 6.59
N TYR A 53 6.71 17.31 7.29
CA TYR A 53 5.39 17.12 6.67
C TYR A 53 5.01 18.28 5.74
N SER A 54 5.30 19.50 6.18
CA SER A 54 4.98 20.72 5.43
C SER A 54 5.89 21.88 5.89
N LYS A 55 6.17 22.80 4.98
CA LYS A 55 6.89 24.06 5.30
C LYS A 55 6.15 24.91 6.34
N ASN A 56 4.81 24.79 6.40
CA ASN A 56 3.98 25.54 7.33
C ASN A 56 3.85 24.86 8.71
N MET A 57 4.41 23.67 8.88
CA MET A 57 4.35 22.90 10.11
C MET A 57 5.75 22.37 10.47
N PRO A 58 6.68 23.24 10.88
CA PRO A 58 8.09 22.88 11.04
C PRO A 58 8.34 21.81 12.13
N GLY A 59 7.46 21.72 13.13
CA GLY A 59 7.53 20.68 14.17
C GLY A 59 6.84 19.36 13.81
N CYS A 60 6.26 19.23 12.61
CA CYS A 60 5.58 18.03 12.17
C CYS A 60 6.43 17.26 11.15
N PHE A 61 6.70 16.00 11.44
CA PHE A 61 7.49 15.12 10.60
C PHE A 61 6.64 13.98 10.05
N VAL A 62 7.05 13.42 8.91
CA VAL A 62 6.44 12.24 8.30
C VAL A 62 7.50 11.21 7.97
N ALA A 63 7.14 9.94 8.14
CA ALA A 63 7.90 8.80 7.66
C ALA A 63 6.91 7.75 7.15
N SER A 64 6.87 7.54 5.84
CA SER A 64 5.84 6.71 5.18
C SER A 64 6.30 6.19 3.81
N GLY A 65 5.49 5.31 3.20
CA GLY A 65 5.74 4.81 1.86
C GLY A 65 6.93 3.84 1.78
N TYR A 66 7.04 2.93 2.73
CA TYR A 66 8.19 2.04 2.87
C TYR A 66 8.27 0.90 1.85
N ASN A 67 7.32 0.79 0.92
CA ASN A 67 7.39 -0.13 -0.22
C ASN A 67 7.75 -1.58 0.17
N LYS A 68 7.15 -2.16 1.20
CA LYS A 68 7.43 -3.50 1.77
C LYS A 68 8.73 -3.61 2.59
N TRP A 69 9.51 -2.54 2.73
CA TRP A 69 10.79 -2.51 3.45
C TRP A 69 10.69 -1.75 4.77
N GLY A 70 9.57 -1.97 5.51
CA GLY A 70 9.28 -1.25 6.75
C GLY A 70 10.39 -1.34 7.79
N MET A 71 10.95 -2.53 8.01
CA MET A 71 11.99 -2.74 9.04
C MET A 71 13.28 -1.94 8.75
N THR A 72 13.78 -2.02 7.53
CA THR A 72 15.01 -1.30 7.13
C THR A 72 14.76 0.19 6.94
N SER A 73 13.64 0.55 6.31
CA SER A 73 13.29 1.96 6.06
C SER A 73 12.97 2.73 7.35
N SER A 74 12.40 2.07 8.36
CA SER A 74 12.15 2.71 9.66
C SER A 74 13.44 3.06 10.40
N MET A 75 14.50 2.25 10.28
CA MET A 75 15.81 2.58 10.83
C MET A 75 16.40 3.81 10.13
N THR A 76 16.35 3.84 8.79
CA THR A 76 16.77 5.02 8.01
C THR A 76 15.96 6.27 8.40
N ALA A 77 14.64 6.11 8.57
CA ALA A 77 13.78 7.20 9.01
C ALA A 77 14.19 7.73 10.39
N ALA A 78 14.44 6.83 11.35
CA ALA A 78 14.88 7.21 12.69
C ALA A 78 16.17 8.02 12.67
N MET A 79 17.16 7.61 11.86
CA MET A 79 18.42 8.33 11.71
C MET A 79 18.21 9.74 11.11
N ILE A 80 17.48 9.83 10.00
CA ILE A 80 17.23 11.11 9.32
C ILE A 80 16.44 12.06 10.22
N LEU A 81 15.38 11.59 10.87
CA LEU A 81 14.55 12.42 11.72
C LEU A 81 15.30 12.85 12.99
N ALA A 82 16.12 11.99 13.58
CA ALA A 82 16.96 12.35 14.71
C ALA A 82 17.97 13.45 14.33
N ASP A 83 18.62 13.35 13.18
CA ASP A 83 19.53 14.38 12.67
C ASP A 83 18.80 15.71 12.41
N MET A 84 17.58 15.67 11.85
CA MET A 84 16.77 16.86 11.63
C MET A 84 16.35 17.54 12.94
N ILE A 85 15.90 16.76 13.92
CA ILE A 85 15.46 17.28 15.23
C ILE A 85 16.62 17.87 16.03
N THR A 86 17.81 17.27 15.89
CA THR A 86 19.03 17.76 16.58
C THR A 86 19.86 18.75 15.76
N GLU A 87 19.32 19.22 14.64
CA GLU A 87 19.95 20.20 13.73
C GLU A 87 21.36 19.82 13.23
N LYS A 88 21.68 18.53 13.24
CA LYS A 88 22.98 18.04 12.75
C LYS A 88 23.07 17.99 11.22
N GLY A 89 21.94 18.05 10.53
CA GLY A 89 21.85 17.84 9.10
C GLY A 89 22.08 16.38 8.69
N SER A 90 21.37 15.93 7.67
CA SER A 90 21.53 14.60 7.10
C SER A 90 21.82 14.67 5.62
N SER A 91 22.90 14.04 5.16
CA SER A 91 23.25 13.96 3.75
C SER A 91 22.18 13.23 2.90
N TYR A 92 21.39 12.37 3.54
CA TYR A 92 20.34 11.58 2.89
C TYR A 92 18.99 12.29 2.86
N ALA A 93 18.75 13.30 3.70
CA ALA A 93 17.45 13.97 3.84
C ALA A 93 16.86 14.42 2.50
N LYS A 94 17.69 14.92 1.58
CA LYS A 94 17.25 15.40 0.26
C LYS A 94 16.63 14.29 -0.61
N VAL A 95 17.14 13.07 -0.52
CA VAL A 95 16.62 11.92 -1.31
C VAL A 95 15.24 11.54 -0.84
N PHE A 96 14.99 11.59 0.46
CA PHE A 96 13.74 11.17 1.10
C PHE A 96 12.74 12.33 1.31
N ASP A 97 13.10 13.55 0.94
CA ASP A 97 12.30 14.77 1.16
C ASP A 97 10.84 14.57 0.68
N PRO A 98 9.85 14.72 1.56
CA PRO A 98 8.44 14.64 1.18
C PRO A 98 8.00 15.68 0.15
N SER A 99 8.70 16.81 0.05
CA SER A 99 8.41 17.89 -0.92
C SER A 99 9.00 17.67 -2.31
N ARG A 100 9.72 16.55 -2.53
CA ARG A 100 10.29 16.23 -3.84
C ARG A 100 9.21 16.09 -4.92
N SER A 101 9.58 16.38 -6.17
CA SER A 101 8.62 16.35 -7.29
C SER A 101 7.94 14.99 -7.44
N MET A 102 6.62 15.00 -7.45
CA MET A 102 5.75 13.84 -7.65
C MET A 102 5.31 13.65 -9.11
N ILE A 103 5.80 14.50 -10.03
CA ILE A 103 5.49 14.39 -11.47
C ILE A 103 6.29 13.22 -12.04
N LYS A 104 5.72 12.04 -11.98
CA LYS A 104 6.26 10.78 -12.49
C LYS A 104 5.27 10.15 -13.46
N PRO A 105 5.70 9.35 -14.45
CA PRO A 105 4.80 8.66 -15.37
C PRO A 105 3.72 7.84 -14.65
N GLN A 106 4.07 7.23 -13.53
CA GLN A 106 3.15 6.44 -12.71
C GLN A 106 1.96 7.26 -12.16
N LEU A 107 2.13 8.56 -11.92
CA LEU A 107 1.03 9.45 -11.51
C LEU A 107 -0.06 9.52 -12.59
N PHE A 108 0.34 9.66 -13.84
CA PHE A 108 -0.60 9.72 -14.98
C PHE A 108 -1.29 8.39 -15.21
N ILE A 109 -0.55 7.27 -15.11
CA ILE A 109 -1.12 5.91 -15.20
C ILE A 109 -2.16 5.71 -14.10
N ASN A 110 -1.84 6.05 -12.86
CA ASN A 110 -2.76 5.91 -11.74
C ASN A 110 -4.00 6.81 -11.88
N GLY A 111 -3.82 8.05 -12.36
CA GLY A 111 -4.92 8.98 -12.63
C GLY A 111 -5.87 8.46 -13.72
N TRP A 112 -5.33 7.95 -14.82
CA TRP A 112 -6.12 7.32 -15.88
C TRP A 112 -6.88 6.09 -15.41
N GLU A 113 -6.22 5.19 -14.68
CA GLU A 113 -6.88 4.02 -14.12
C GLU A 113 -7.99 4.38 -13.13
N ALA A 114 -7.79 5.40 -12.31
CA ALA A 114 -8.81 5.89 -11.38
C ALA A 114 -10.02 6.44 -12.16
N ALA A 115 -9.80 7.27 -13.19
CA ALA A 115 -10.85 7.81 -14.03
C ALA A 115 -11.64 6.71 -14.73
N ALA A 116 -10.95 5.73 -15.32
CA ALA A 116 -11.59 4.58 -15.96
C ALA A 116 -12.45 3.78 -14.96
N ASN A 117 -11.94 3.51 -13.76
CA ASN A 117 -12.69 2.77 -12.74
C ASN A 117 -13.90 3.55 -12.17
N LEU A 118 -13.89 4.87 -12.22
CA LEU A 118 -15.06 5.69 -11.89
C LEU A 118 -16.18 5.56 -12.93
N MET A 119 -15.83 5.44 -14.20
CA MET A 119 -16.80 5.36 -15.30
C MET A 119 -17.35 3.95 -15.55
N ILE A 120 -16.65 2.90 -15.14
CA ILE A 120 -17.11 1.51 -15.34
C ILE A 120 -18.39 1.25 -14.53
N PRO A 121 -19.46 0.73 -15.17
CA PRO A 121 -20.65 0.27 -14.45
C PRO A 121 -20.27 -0.81 -13.41
N ALA A 122 -20.69 -0.67 -12.17
CA ALA A 122 -20.33 -1.58 -11.10
C ALA A 122 -21.49 -1.83 -10.13
N LYS A 123 -21.61 -3.09 -9.70
CA LYS A 123 -22.59 -3.49 -8.68
C LYS A 123 -22.26 -2.90 -7.31
N LYS A 124 -20.97 -2.77 -7.00
CA LYS A 124 -20.49 -2.20 -5.72
C LYS A 124 -19.46 -1.12 -5.97
N ARG A 125 -19.58 -0.02 -5.24
CA ARG A 125 -18.69 1.14 -5.33
C ARG A 125 -18.07 1.45 -3.98
N CYS A 126 -16.80 1.83 -4.01
CA CYS A 126 -16.04 2.21 -2.83
C CYS A 126 -16.61 3.49 -2.21
N PRO A 127 -16.97 3.52 -0.92
CA PRO A 127 -17.49 4.71 -0.26
C PRO A 127 -16.48 5.84 -0.13
N HIS A 128 -15.17 5.57 -0.34
CA HIS A 128 -14.13 6.59 -0.32
C HIS A 128 -14.31 7.63 -1.44
N MET A 129 -14.30 7.20 -2.71
CA MET A 129 -14.39 8.09 -3.88
C MET A 129 -15.22 7.49 -5.04
N GLY A 130 -16.05 6.50 -4.80
CA GLY A 130 -16.96 5.96 -5.81
C GLY A 130 -16.35 5.00 -6.84
N CYS A 131 -15.10 4.61 -6.72
CA CYS A 131 -14.47 3.67 -7.65
C CYS A 131 -15.15 2.30 -7.66
N SER A 132 -15.23 1.68 -8.83
CA SER A 132 -15.73 0.31 -9.01
C SER A 132 -14.90 -0.69 -8.22
N LEU A 133 -15.53 -1.51 -7.40
CA LEU A 133 -14.86 -2.58 -6.66
C LEU A 133 -14.70 -3.82 -7.53
N LYS A 134 -13.65 -4.57 -7.26
CA LYS A 134 -13.34 -5.85 -7.89
C LYS A 134 -13.44 -6.96 -6.84
N TRP A 135 -14.06 -8.06 -7.22
CA TRP A 135 -14.09 -9.24 -6.36
C TRP A 135 -12.75 -9.97 -6.41
N ASN A 136 -12.24 -10.34 -5.25
CA ASN A 136 -11.02 -11.13 -5.07
C ASN A 136 -11.44 -12.53 -4.58
N GLU A 137 -11.38 -13.50 -5.47
CA GLU A 137 -11.77 -14.88 -5.20
C GLU A 137 -10.87 -15.56 -4.16
N THR A 138 -9.60 -15.17 -4.11
CA THR A 138 -8.61 -15.80 -3.21
C THR A 138 -8.80 -15.35 -1.77
N GLU A 139 -9.10 -14.06 -1.57
CA GLU A 139 -9.22 -13.43 -0.25
C GLU A 139 -10.69 -13.32 0.21
N HIS A 140 -11.65 -13.67 -0.67
CA HIS A 140 -13.08 -13.47 -0.45
C HIS A 140 -13.40 -12.01 -0.03
N SER A 141 -12.83 -11.06 -0.79
CA SER A 141 -12.97 -9.63 -0.50
C SER A 141 -13.34 -8.80 -1.73
N TRP A 142 -13.97 -7.65 -1.48
CA TRP A 142 -14.17 -6.61 -2.48
C TRP A 142 -13.03 -5.61 -2.40
N ASP A 143 -12.25 -5.50 -3.46
CA ASP A 143 -11.02 -4.72 -3.50
C ASP A 143 -11.17 -3.48 -4.38
N CYS A 144 -10.72 -2.32 -3.89
CA CYS A 144 -10.71 -1.06 -4.62
C CYS A 144 -9.36 -0.86 -5.35
N PRO A 145 -9.34 -0.88 -6.70
CA PRO A 145 -8.09 -0.74 -7.45
C PRO A 145 -7.53 0.70 -7.44
N CYS A 146 -8.31 1.70 -6.99
CA CYS A 146 -7.89 3.10 -6.99
C CYS A 146 -6.95 3.39 -5.82
N HIS A 147 -7.38 3.11 -4.59
CA HIS A 147 -6.63 3.48 -3.38
C HIS A 147 -6.47 2.33 -2.37
N GLY A 148 -6.87 1.11 -2.73
CA GLY A 148 -6.59 -0.07 -1.93
C GLY A 148 -7.60 -0.40 -0.82
N SER A 149 -8.72 0.31 -0.67
CA SER A 149 -9.75 -0.10 0.30
C SER A 149 -10.23 -1.52 0.04
N ARG A 150 -10.40 -2.30 1.10
CA ARG A 150 -10.88 -3.68 1.02
C ARG A 150 -12.08 -3.88 1.95
N PHE A 151 -12.97 -4.76 1.54
CA PHE A 151 -14.20 -5.04 2.27
C PHE A 151 -14.47 -6.54 2.27
N THR A 152 -15.08 -7.04 3.34
CA THR A 152 -15.57 -8.42 3.38
C THR A 152 -16.61 -8.65 2.30
N GLU A 153 -16.98 -9.91 2.05
CA GLU A 153 -18.08 -10.28 1.19
C GLU A 153 -19.40 -9.56 1.60
N GLY A 154 -19.67 -9.48 2.91
CA GLY A 154 -20.81 -8.76 3.48
C GLY A 154 -20.71 -7.23 3.44
N GLY A 155 -19.60 -6.68 2.99
CA GLY A 155 -19.39 -5.25 2.80
C GLY A 155 -18.80 -4.50 3.99
N LYS A 156 -18.35 -5.18 5.06
CA LYS A 156 -17.62 -4.56 6.15
C LYS A 156 -16.23 -4.13 5.69
N VAL A 157 -15.79 -2.94 6.07
CA VAL A 157 -14.43 -2.47 5.78
C VAL A 157 -13.38 -3.36 6.46
N LEU A 158 -12.38 -3.77 5.69
CA LEU A 158 -11.19 -4.49 6.14
C LEU A 158 -9.98 -3.56 6.17
N ASP A 159 -9.77 -2.84 5.07
CA ASP A 159 -8.61 -1.96 4.90
C ASP A 159 -9.05 -0.59 4.38
N ASN A 160 -8.41 0.45 4.92
CA ASN A 160 -8.59 1.85 4.53
C ASN A 160 -8.07 2.09 3.08
N PRO A 161 -8.32 3.29 2.47
CA PRO A 161 -8.74 4.55 3.10
C PRO A 161 -10.26 4.75 3.25
N ALA A 162 -11.11 3.83 2.84
CA ALA A 162 -12.54 3.94 3.14
C ALA A 162 -12.80 3.87 4.66
N ASN A 163 -13.61 4.81 5.17
CA ASN A 163 -13.91 4.93 6.59
C ASN A 163 -15.27 4.33 6.99
N GLY A 164 -15.94 3.68 6.06
CA GLY A 164 -17.26 3.08 6.30
C GLY A 164 -17.51 1.87 5.44
N ASP A 165 -18.52 1.08 5.84
CA ASP A 165 -18.95 -0.12 5.16
C ASP A 165 -19.62 0.19 3.80
N LEU A 166 -19.72 -0.82 2.95
CA LEU A 166 -20.46 -0.72 1.71
C LEU A 166 -21.95 -0.52 2.01
N LYS A 167 -22.55 0.44 1.34
CA LYS A 167 -24.03 0.58 1.38
C LYS A 167 -24.67 -0.67 0.76
N LYS A 168 -25.70 -1.17 1.42
CA LYS A 168 -26.53 -2.27 0.92
C LYS A 168 -27.26 -1.87 -0.35
#